data_06afebeda037a84442b0a61bcf4f5f1b
#
_entry.id   06afebeda037a84442b0a61bcf4f5f1b
#
_cell.length_a   1.000
_cell.length_b   1.000
_cell.length_c   1.000
_cell.angle_alpha   90.00
_cell.angle_beta   90.00
_cell.angle_gamma   90.00
#
_symmetry.space_group_name_H-M   'P 1'
#
loop_
_entity.id
_entity.type
_entity.pdbx_description
1 polymer ?
#
loop_
_entity_poly.entity_id
_entity_poly.type
_entity_poly.pdbx_seq_one_letter_code
_entity_poly.pdbx_strand_id
1 'polypeptide(L)'
;MNKKIIISICVVVALIIGFVSYFVVKDMKQESKLLTEASIVVDAIDFDNLNEEVINKHLAKIVTNGDYAVVEKAFKDYIHDYLYDFNVVKIVNVLNDERIVNLLSIENYKKDGKEFTESKTYLDETISFLKISKEKYHEYISDEKVLSYINDKGLDSYYVDLYKNELIGDLKAQDESDSFNKSLDSIINILDIYKQVLNLLSTNKNTWNIEDDQIVFNSQNVLDSYTNLLNKITENTN
;
A
#
# COMPACT_ATOMS: atom_id res chain seq x y z
N MET A 1 -23.52 -20.27 61.47
CA MET A 1 -22.33 -19.66 60.93
C MET A 1 -22.14 -18.28 61.60
N ASN A 2 -20.94 -17.97 62.09
CA ASN A 2 -20.70 -16.77 62.92
C ASN A 2 -20.81 -15.49 62.02
N LYS A 3 -21.63 -14.49 62.45
CA LYS A 3 -21.84 -13.23 61.65
C LYS A 3 -20.51 -12.59 61.22
N LYS A 4 -19.48 -12.68 62.03
CA LYS A 4 -18.13 -12.16 61.73
C LYS A 4 -17.49 -12.86 60.55
N ILE A 5 -17.71 -14.19 60.40
CA ILE A 5 -17.18 -14.99 59.27
C ILE A 5 -17.89 -14.62 57.97
N ILE A 6 -19.23 -14.40 58.01
CA ILE A 6 -19.99 -13.98 56.83
C ILE A 6 -19.53 -12.60 56.34
N ILE A 7 -19.35 -11.64 57.26
CA ILE A 7 -18.89 -10.30 56.89
C ILE A 7 -17.47 -10.34 56.30
N SER A 8 -16.59 -11.17 56.87
CA SER A 8 -15.21 -11.32 56.35
C SER A 8 -15.23 -11.90 54.92
N ILE A 9 -16.07 -12.92 54.64
CA ILE A 9 -16.21 -13.50 53.32
C ILE A 9 -16.76 -12.47 52.32
N CYS A 10 -17.78 -11.70 52.71
CA CYS A 10 -18.35 -10.66 51.85
C CYS A 10 -17.33 -9.57 51.51
N VAL A 11 -16.48 -9.16 52.43
CA VAL A 11 -15.40 -8.17 52.21
C VAL A 11 -14.37 -8.73 51.20
N VAL A 12 -13.95 -10.00 51.40
CA VAL A 12 -12.99 -10.65 50.48
C VAL A 12 -13.56 -10.78 49.07
N VAL A 13 -14.84 -11.20 48.93
CA VAL A 13 -15.51 -11.28 47.63
C VAL A 13 -15.63 -9.90 46.98
N ALA A 14 -15.99 -8.86 47.73
CA ALA A 14 -16.06 -7.50 47.20
C ALA A 14 -14.69 -6.98 46.73
N LEU A 15 -13.61 -7.30 47.45
CA LEU A 15 -12.25 -6.95 47.05
C LEU A 15 -11.82 -7.70 45.78
N ILE A 16 -12.16 -9.00 45.66
CA ILE A 16 -11.88 -9.79 44.46
C ILE A 16 -12.63 -9.21 43.24
N ILE A 17 -13.93 -8.91 43.40
CA ILE A 17 -14.74 -8.29 42.32
C ILE A 17 -14.15 -6.94 41.90
N GLY A 18 -13.80 -6.10 42.88
CA GLY A 18 -13.19 -4.79 42.63
C GLY A 18 -11.85 -4.92 41.90
N PHE A 19 -11.02 -5.90 42.30
CA PHE A 19 -9.73 -6.18 41.69
C PHE A 19 -9.91 -6.69 40.25
N VAL A 20 -10.77 -7.68 40.04
CA VAL A 20 -11.07 -8.21 38.67
C VAL A 20 -11.64 -7.10 37.78
N SER A 21 -12.60 -6.30 38.28
CA SER A 21 -13.17 -5.19 37.51
C SER A 21 -12.11 -4.14 37.13
N TYR A 22 -11.18 -3.86 38.04
CA TYR A 22 -10.06 -2.94 37.75
C TYR A 22 -9.18 -3.46 36.61
N PHE A 23 -8.84 -4.76 36.60
CA PHE A 23 -8.04 -5.35 35.54
C PHE A 23 -8.79 -5.39 34.18
N VAL A 24 -10.06 -5.76 34.19
CA VAL A 24 -10.91 -5.76 33.00
C VAL A 24 -11.00 -4.35 32.39
N VAL A 25 -11.26 -3.31 33.22
CA VAL A 25 -11.32 -1.93 32.74
C VAL A 25 -9.96 -1.45 32.22
N LYS A 26 -8.86 -1.84 32.90
CA LYS A 26 -7.50 -1.51 32.46
C LYS A 26 -7.17 -2.17 31.13
N ASP A 27 -7.57 -3.41 30.96
CA ASP A 27 -7.38 -4.21 29.74
C ASP A 27 -8.14 -3.60 28.56
N MET A 28 -9.44 -3.35 28.72
CA MET A 28 -10.27 -2.67 27.72
C MET A 28 -9.71 -1.29 27.31
N LYS A 29 -9.07 -0.56 28.21
CA LYS A 29 -8.43 0.72 27.89
C LYS A 29 -7.18 0.55 27.04
N GLN A 30 -6.40 -0.51 27.26
CA GLN A 30 -5.21 -0.79 26.45
C GLN A 30 -5.61 -1.23 25.05
N GLU A 31 -6.59 -2.12 24.92
CA GLU A 31 -7.15 -2.54 23.65
C GLU A 31 -7.70 -1.36 22.84
N SER A 32 -8.54 -0.52 23.46
CA SER A 32 -9.08 0.69 22.81
C SER A 32 -7.98 1.64 22.32
N LYS A 33 -6.89 1.80 23.08
CA LYS A 33 -5.74 2.60 22.65
C LYS A 33 -5.04 1.98 21.46
N LEU A 34 -4.84 0.66 21.46
CA LEU A 34 -4.22 -0.08 20.38
C LEU A 34 -5.01 0.09 19.09
N LEU A 35 -6.33 -0.17 19.13
CA LEU A 35 -7.20 -0.06 17.97
C LEU A 35 -7.27 1.38 17.42
N THR A 36 -7.33 2.38 18.32
CA THR A 36 -7.29 3.79 17.92
C THR A 36 -5.97 4.15 17.22
N GLU A 37 -4.85 3.71 17.78
CA GLU A 37 -3.52 3.97 17.21
C GLU A 37 -3.36 3.27 15.86
N ALA A 38 -3.83 2.04 15.74
CA ALA A 38 -3.81 1.29 14.48
C ALA A 38 -4.67 1.96 13.39
N SER A 39 -5.89 2.38 13.73
CA SER A 39 -6.77 3.12 12.81
C SER A 39 -6.11 4.37 12.27
N ILE A 40 -5.45 5.18 13.12
CA ILE A 40 -4.74 6.40 12.67
C ILE A 40 -3.66 6.06 11.65
N VAL A 41 -2.92 4.97 11.88
CA VAL A 41 -1.84 4.55 10.98
C VAL A 41 -2.41 4.04 9.66
N VAL A 42 -3.45 3.18 9.71
CA VAL A 42 -4.09 2.61 8.51
C VAL A 42 -4.77 3.70 7.68
N ASP A 43 -5.51 4.62 8.32
CA ASP A 43 -6.18 5.74 7.65
C ASP A 43 -5.18 6.69 6.95
N ALA A 44 -3.94 6.76 7.45
CA ALA A 44 -2.88 7.56 6.82
C ALA A 44 -2.22 6.86 5.62
N ILE A 45 -2.50 5.55 5.41
CA ILE A 45 -2.04 4.76 4.26
C ILE A 45 -3.11 4.85 3.16
N ASP A 46 -3.33 6.04 2.64
CA ASP A 46 -4.16 6.26 1.46
C ASP A 46 -3.26 6.37 0.22
N PHE A 47 -3.47 5.51 -0.77
CA PHE A 47 -2.66 5.50 -1.99
C PHE A 47 -2.79 6.79 -2.81
N ASP A 48 -3.93 7.49 -2.71
CA ASP A 48 -4.16 8.77 -3.38
C ASP A 48 -3.52 9.95 -2.61
N ASN A 49 -3.32 9.78 -1.28
CA ASN A 49 -2.81 10.84 -0.41
C ASN A 49 -2.02 10.28 0.79
N LEU A 50 -0.93 9.58 0.51
CA LEU A 50 -0.09 8.95 1.52
C LEU A 50 0.52 9.99 2.47
N ASN A 51 0.18 9.91 3.77
CA ASN A 51 0.64 10.84 4.78
C ASN A 51 1.81 10.26 5.60
N GLU A 52 3.00 10.27 4.98
CA GLU A 52 4.22 9.74 5.60
C GLU A 52 4.58 10.42 6.93
N GLU A 53 4.29 11.71 7.12
CA GLU A 53 4.58 12.42 8.37
C GLU A 53 3.76 11.84 9.53
N VAL A 54 2.45 11.66 9.33
CA VAL A 54 1.56 11.05 10.32
C VAL A 54 1.99 9.61 10.60
N ILE A 55 2.23 8.82 9.58
CA ILE A 55 2.66 7.42 9.70
C ILE A 55 3.93 7.35 10.54
N ASN A 56 4.99 8.03 10.15
CA ASN A 56 6.29 7.99 10.84
C ASN A 56 6.19 8.46 12.29
N LYS A 57 5.39 9.49 12.58
CA LYS A 57 5.13 9.97 13.94
C LYS A 57 4.49 8.89 14.81
N HIS A 58 3.56 8.11 14.27
CA HIS A 58 2.85 7.07 15.00
C HIS A 58 3.66 5.76 15.09
N LEU A 59 4.42 5.41 14.05
CA LEU A 59 5.32 4.24 14.09
C LEU A 59 6.46 4.42 15.12
N ALA A 60 6.91 5.65 15.37
CA ALA A 60 8.07 5.93 16.22
C ALA A 60 7.84 5.73 17.74
N LYS A 61 6.60 5.53 18.22
CA LYS A 61 6.26 5.44 19.65
C LYS A 61 5.32 4.28 19.92
N ILE A 62 5.40 3.71 21.13
CA ILE A 62 4.44 2.74 21.65
C ILE A 62 3.54 3.45 22.68
N VAL A 63 2.22 3.34 22.52
CA VAL A 63 1.24 4.03 23.38
C VAL A 63 0.54 3.09 24.36
N THR A 64 0.65 1.78 24.16
CA THR A 64 0.11 0.74 25.03
C THR A 64 1.14 0.19 26.01
N ASN A 65 0.74 -0.74 26.89
CA ASN A 65 1.61 -1.37 27.88
C ASN A 65 1.35 -2.88 27.96
N GLY A 66 2.32 -3.63 28.52
CA GLY A 66 2.21 -5.09 28.71
C GLY A 66 2.14 -5.81 27.37
N ASP A 67 1.32 -6.85 27.28
CA ASP A 67 1.17 -7.66 26.07
C ASP A 67 0.63 -6.86 24.89
N TYR A 68 -0.23 -5.87 25.13
CA TYR A 68 -0.68 -4.93 24.10
C TYR A 68 0.47 -4.12 23.48
N ALA A 69 1.51 -3.78 24.23
CA ALA A 69 2.69 -3.10 23.67
C ALA A 69 3.49 -4.01 22.74
N VAL A 70 3.49 -5.31 22.99
CA VAL A 70 4.12 -6.31 22.10
C VAL A 70 3.33 -6.43 20.80
N VAL A 71 1.99 -6.46 20.90
CA VAL A 71 1.09 -6.48 19.73
C VAL A 71 1.23 -5.20 18.91
N GLU A 72 1.23 -4.03 19.58
CA GLU A 72 1.41 -2.73 18.93
C GLU A 72 2.75 -2.67 18.17
N LYS A 73 3.81 -3.15 18.81
CA LYS A 73 5.13 -3.19 18.16
C LYS A 73 5.13 -4.10 16.94
N ALA A 74 4.56 -5.30 17.05
CA ALA A 74 4.46 -6.24 15.93
C ALA A 74 3.69 -5.62 14.74
N PHE A 75 2.57 -4.95 15.02
CA PHE A 75 1.78 -4.24 14.02
C PHE A 75 2.61 -3.13 13.35
N LYS A 76 3.29 -2.29 14.13
CA LYS A 76 4.09 -1.18 13.61
C LYS A 76 5.31 -1.64 12.83
N ASP A 77 5.97 -2.70 13.26
CA ASP A 77 7.09 -3.32 12.53
C ASP A 77 6.58 -3.87 11.18
N TYR A 78 5.44 -4.55 11.15
CA TYR A 78 4.83 -5.03 9.91
C TYR A 78 4.46 -3.88 8.96
N ILE A 79 3.80 -2.83 9.45
CA ILE A 79 3.43 -1.66 8.64
C ILE A 79 4.67 -0.94 8.10
N HIS A 80 5.71 -0.79 8.92
CA HIS A 80 6.98 -0.22 8.48
C HIS A 80 7.56 -1.00 7.29
N ASP A 81 7.68 -2.31 7.42
CA ASP A 81 8.24 -3.15 6.37
C ASP A 81 7.33 -3.17 5.11
N TYR A 82 6.00 -3.16 5.30
CA TYR A 82 5.05 -3.03 4.21
C TYR A 82 5.24 -1.74 3.42
N LEU A 83 5.45 -0.62 4.09
CA LEU A 83 5.62 0.67 3.44
C LEU A 83 6.98 0.84 2.78
N TYR A 84 8.05 0.38 3.43
CA TYR A 84 9.42 0.70 3.03
C TYR A 84 10.16 -0.49 2.40
N ASP A 85 10.06 -1.69 2.93
CA ASP A 85 10.73 -2.87 2.37
C ASP A 85 9.98 -3.45 1.16
N PHE A 86 8.65 -3.52 1.22
CA PHE A 86 7.81 -3.83 0.07
C PHE A 86 7.72 -2.64 -0.90
N ASN A 87 8.14 -1.44 -0.48
CA ASN A 87 8.19 -0.22 -1.28
C ASN A 87 6.84 0.36 -1.72
N VAL A 88 5.80 0.27 -0.89
CA VAL A 88 4.50 0.91 -1.16
C VAL A 88 4.68 2.41 -1.43
N VAL A 89 5.48 3.09 -0.60
CA VAL A 89 5.83 4.51 -0.80
C VAL A 89 6.39 4.76 -2.20
N LYS A 90 7.30 3.89 -2.67
CA LYS A 90 7.88 4.03 -4.01
C LYS A 90 6.86 3.76 -5.12
N ILE A 91 5.94 2.80 -4.92
CA ILE A 91 4.85 2.53 -5.87
C ILE A 91 3.99 3.79 -6.00
N VAL A 92 3.53 4.37 -4.88
CA VAL A 92 2.72 5.59 -4.87
C VAL A 92 3.46 6.76 -5.54
N ASN A 93 4.74 6.95 -5.24
CA ASN A 93 5.55 8.00 -5.87
C ASN A 93 5.69 7.80 -7.39
N VAL A 94 5.84 6.56 -7.84
CA VAL A 94 5.87 6.24 -9.29
C VAL A 94 4.54 6.55 -9.94
N LEU A 95 3.41 6.19 -9.31
CA LEU A 95 2.07 6.41 -9.86
C LEU A 95 1.73 7.91 -9.96
N ASN A 96 2.25 8.71 -9.04
CA ASN A 96 2.05 10.17 -9.01
C ASN A 96 3.16 10.94 -9.75
N ASP A 97 4.07 10.26 -10.46
CA ASP A 97 5.15 10.92 -11.18
C ASP A 97 4.61 11.64 -12.42
N GLU A 98 4.73 12.96 -12.44
CA GLU A 98 4.32 13.80 -13.57
C GLU A 98 4.96 13.38 -14.90
N ARG A 99 6.11 12.70 -14.87
CA ARG A 99 6.75 12.17 -16.08
C ARG A 99 5.85 11.18 -16.80
N ILE A 100 5.11 10.31 -16.06
CA ILE A 100 4.19 9.33 -16.65
C ILE A 100 3.10 10.05 -17.45
N VAL A 101 2.48 11.07 -16.86
CA VAL A 101 1.41 11.84 -17.50
C VAL A 101 1.90 12.54 -18.76
N ASN A 102 3.16 12.98 -18.76
CA ASN A 102 3.74 13.76 -19.84
C ASN A 102 4.50 12.95 -20.89
N LEU A 103 4.63 11.62 -20.74
CA LEU A 103 5.41 10.77 -21.65
C LEU A 103 5.00 10.87 -23.12
N LEU A 104 3.71 10.99 -23.40
CA LEU A 104 3.16 11.12 -24.74
C LEU A 104 2.84 12.58 -25.12
N SER A 105 3.37 13.56 -24.39
CA SER A 105 3.19 14.97 -24.73
C SER A 105 4.12 15.41 -25.87
N ILE A 106 3.69 16.40 -26.62
CA ILE A 106 4.53 17.03 -27.68
C ILE A 106 5.81 17.62 -27.08
N GLU A 107 5.73 18.20 -25.89
CA GLU A 107 6.89 18.75 -25.18
C GLU A 107 7.93 17.66 -24.91
N ASN A 108 7.51 16.49 -24.41
CA ASN A 108 8.41 15.38 -24.19
C ASN A 108 9.01 14.86 -25.52
N TYR A 109 8.22 14.80 -26.58
CA TYR A 109 8.70 14.37 -27.89
C TYR A 109 9.79 15.32 -28.43
N LYS A 110 9.64 16.64 -28.22
CA LYS A 110 10.68 17.63 -28.59
C LYS A 110 11.93 17.48 -27.74
N LYS A 111 11.78 17.23 -26.45
CA LYS A 111 12.88 17.14 -25.47
C LYS A 111 13.72 15.88 -25.67
N ASP A 112 13.07 14.73 -25.73
CA ASP A 112 13.76 13.41 -25.83
C ASP A 112 14.18 13.07 -27.27
N GLY A 113 13.58 13.76 -28.26
CA GLY A 113 13.82 13.55 -29.68
C GLY A 113 13.21 12.24 -30.19
N LYS A 114 13.42 11.98 -31.50
CA LYS A 114 12.73 10.89 -32.23
C LYS A 114 13.15 9.47 -31.83
N GLU A 115 14.21 9.29 -31.06
CA GLU A 115 14.63 7.97 -30.54
C GLU A 115 13.94 7.62 -29.22
N PHE A 116 13.47 8.60 -28.47
CA PHE A 116 12.81 8.44 -27.16
C PHE A 116 13.62 7.62 -26.18
N THR A 117 14.91 7.84 -26.12
CA THR A 117 15.83 7.01 -25.32
C THR A 117 15.57 7.14 -23.83
N GLU A 118 15.41 8.38 -23.32
CA GLU A 118 15.15 8.63 -21.91
C GLU A 118 13.77 8.09 -21.50
N SER A 119 12.74 8.36 -22.28
CA SER A 119 11.37 7.91 -22.01
C SER A 119 11.23 6.40 -22.03
N LYS A 120 11.88 5.71 -22.98
CA LYS A 120 11.86 4.25 -23.05
C LYS A 120 12.60 3.60 -21.87
N THR A 121 13.77 4.13 -21.52
CA THR A 121 14.53 3.65 -20.34
C THR A 121 13.70 3.80 -19.07
N TYR A 122 13.10 4.96 -18.87
CA TYR A 122 12.23 5.23 -17.72
C TYR A 122 11.03 4.27 -17.67
N LEU A 123 10.36 4.02 -18.81
CA LEU A 123 9.27 3.05 -18.90
C LEU A 123 9.72 1.63 -18.56
N ASP A 124 10.87 1.19 -19.09
CA ASP A 124 11.40 -0.15 -18.82
C ASP A 124 11.71 -0.36 -17.34
N GLU A 125 12.35 0.61 -16.71
CA GLU A 125 12.65 0.59 -15.28
C GLU A 125 11.37 0.58 -14.43
N THR A 126 10.40 1.44 -14.79
CA THR A 126 9.13 1.57 -14.07
C THR A 126 8.28 0.29 -14.19
N ILE A 127 8.11 -0.25 -15.40
CA ILE A 127 7.37 -1.48 -15.63
C ILE A 127 8.03 -2.66 -14.90
N SER A 128 9.36 -2.76 -14.97
CA SER A 128 10.09 -3.81 -14.26
C SER A 128 9.90 -3.72 -12.75
N PHE A 129 9.99 -2.51 -12.20
CA PHE A 129 9.76 -2.26 -10.78
C PHE A 129 8.35 -2.67 -10.34
N LEU A 130 7.30 -2.26 -11.09
CA LEU A 130 5.92 -2.59 -10.77
C LEU A 130 5.65 -4.11 -10.86
N LYS A 131 6.22 -4.80 -11.85
CA LYS A 131 6.11 -6.26 -11.98
C LYS A 131 6.74 -6.99 -10.78
N ILE A 132 7.94 -6.59 -10.38
CA ILE A 132 8.61 -7.15 -9.19
C ILE A 132 7.80 -6.86 -7.91
N SER A 133 7.25 -5.65 -7.79
CA SER A 133 6.41 -5.28 -6.66
C SER A 133 5.14 -6.15 -6.58
N LYS A 134 4.50 -6.41 -7.73
CA LYS A 134 3.34 -7.30 -7.80
C LYS A 134 3.67 -8.73 -7.34
N GLU A 135 4.81 -9.28 -7.78
CA GLU A 135 5.23 -10.63 -7.36
C GLU A 135 5.48 -10.71 -5.85
N LYS A 136 6.04 -9.67 -5.25
CA LYS A 136 6.30 -9.60 -3.81
C LYS A 136 5.05 -9.36 -2.98
N TYR A 137 4.02 -8.78 -3.53
CA TYR A 137 2.82 -8.42 -2.78
C TYR A 137 2.19 -9.62 -2.06
N HIS A 138 2.00 -10.73 -2.77
CA HIS A 138 1.44 -11.96 -2.19
C HIS A 138 2.28 -12.54 -1.03
N GLU A 139 3.61 -12.38 -1.08
CA GLU A 139 4.47 -12.78 0.03
C GLU A 139 4.17 -11.94 1.27
N TYR A 140 4.09 -10.60 1.12
CA TYR A 140 3.90 -9.69 2.24
C TYR A 140 2.56 -9.83 2.96
N ILE A 141 1.49 -10.15 2.24
CA ILE A 141 0.15 -10.35 2.81
C ILE A 141 -0.13 -11.80 3.23
N SER A 142 0.81 -12.73 2.98
CA SER A 142 0.66 -14.13 3.39
C SER A 142 0.54 -14.26 4.91
N ASP A 143 -0.24 -15.24 5.38
CA ASP A 143 -0.36 -15.55 6.81
C ASP A 143 1.01 -15.82 7.45
N GLU A 144 1.90 -16.47 6.73
CA GLU A 144 3.26 -16.77 7.19
C GLU A 144 4.03 -15.47 7.48
N LYS A 145 4.05 -14.54 6.53
CA LYS A 145 4.75 -13.25 6.70
C LYS A 145 4.10 -12.41 7.81
N VAL A 146 2.79 -12.25 7.79
CA VAL A 146 2.05 -11.50 8.81
C VAL A 146 2.31 -12.05 10.21
N LEU A 147 2.18 -13.36 10.40
CA LEU A 147 2.38 -13.99 11.70
C LEU A 147 3.85 -14.01 12.14
N SER A 148 4.80 -13.87 11.24
CA SER A 148 6.24 -13.82 11.57
C SER A 148 6.59 -12.65 12.51
N TYR A 149 5.81 -11.58 12.54
CA TYR A 149 6.03 -10.43 13.42
C TYR A 149 5.59 -10.65 14.86
N ILE A 150 4.58 -11.54 15.09
CA ILE A 150 3.96 -11.79 16.39
C ILE A 150 4.28 -13.17 16.97
N ASN A 151 4.58 -14.15 16.12
CA ASN A 151 4.96 -15.48 16.58
C ASN A 151 6.22 -15.44 17.45
N ASP A 152 6.34 -16.40 18.38
CA ASP A 152 7.47 -16.55 19.31
C ASP A 152 7.66 -15.39 20.31
N LYS A 153 6.66 -14.50 20.45
CA LYS A 153 6.68 -13.43 21.48
C LYS A 153 6.18 -13.90 22.85
N GLY A 154 5.73 -15.16 22.96
CA GLY A 154 5.21 -15.72 24.22
C GLY A 154 3.85 -15.17 24.64
N LEU A 155 3.06 -14.69 23.70
CA LEU A 155 1.73 -14.13 23.92
C LEU A 155 0.66 -15.23 23.94
N ASP A 156 -0.43 -15.00 24.68
CA ASP A 156 -1.65 -15.82 24.59
C ASP A 156 -2.31 -15.70 23.21
N SER A 157 -3.05 -16.73 22.81
CA SER A 157 -3.76 -16.77 21.52
C SER A 157 -4.66 -15.57 21.27
N TYR A 158 -5.28 -15.02 22.32
CA TYR A 158 -6.08 -13.80 22.26
C TYR A 158 -5.32 -12.63 21.60
N TYR A 159 -4.08 -12.38 21.99
CA TYR A 159 -3.28 -11.29 21.45
C TYR A 159 -2.82 -11.55 19.99
N VAL A 160 -2.57 -12.82 19.66
CA VAL A 160 -2.25 -13.23 18.28
C VAL A 160 -3.46 -13.03 17.37
N ASP A 161 -4.66 -13.42 17.86
CA ASP A 161 -5.93 -13.26 17.13
C ASP A 161 -6.28 -11.77 16.97
N LEU A 162 -6.09 -10.95 18.00
CA LEU A 162 -6.27 -9.49 17.95
C LEU A 162 -5.37 -8.86 16.88
N TYR A 163 -4.09 -9.23 16.85
CA TYR A 163 -3.15 -8.78 15.83
C TYR A 163 -3.60 -9.18 14.43
N LYS A 164 -3.87 -10.48 14.22
CA LYS A 164 -4.18 -11.02 12.89
C LYS A 164 -5.51 -10.53 12.34
N ASN A 165 -6.55 -10.51 13.18
CA ASN A 165 -7.92 -10.32 12.72
C ASN A 165 -8.38 -8.87 12.80
N GLU A 166 -7.98 -8.13 13.88
CA GLU A 166 -8.46 -6.77 14.09
C GLU A 166 -7.49 -5.71 13.54
N LEU A 167 -6.16 -5.95 13.62
CA LEU A 167 -5.19 -4.95 13.17
C LEU A 167 -4.77 -5.15 11.72
N ILE A 168 -4.61 -6.40 11.27
CA ILE A 168 -4.19 -6.73 9.91
C ILE A 168 -5.37 -7.17 9.03
N GLY A 169 -6.49 -7.55 9.62
CA GLY A 169 -7.64 -8.10 8.91
C GLY A 169 -8.15 -7.19 7.79
N ASP A 170 -8.26 -5.90 8.02
CA ASP A 170 -8.72 -4.92 7.03
C ASP A 170 -7.75 -4.78 5.85
N LEU A 171 -6.43 -4.85 6.10
CA LEU A 171 -5.42 -4.86 5.04
C LEU A 171 -5.54 -6.13 4.17
N LYS A 172 -5.84 -7.28 4.79
CA LYS A 172 -6.09 -8.55 4.09
C LYS A 172 -7.42 -8.58 3.34
N ALA A 173 -8.47 -8.00 3.90
CA ALA A 173 -9.76 -7.91 3.23
C ALA A 173 -9.69 -7.09 1.93
N GLN A 174 -8.80 -6.11 1.85
CA GLN A 174 -8.51 -5.41 0.60
C GLN A 174 -7.85 -6.32 -0.45
N ASP A 175 -7.07 -7.30 -0.02
CA ASP A 175 -6.44 -8.29 -0.90
C ASP A 175 -7.43 -9.36 -1.41
N GLU A 176 -8.37 -9.82 -0.59
CA GLU A 176 -9.40 -10.79 -1.02
C GLU A 176 -10.18 -10.30 -2.25
N SER A 177 -10.28 -8.98 -2.45
CA SER A 177 -10.84 -8.38 -3.66
C SER A 177 -9.90 -8.43 -4.87
N ASP A 178 -8.62 -8.78 -4.68
CA ASP A 178 -7.54 -8.72 -5.68
C ASP A 178 -7.44 -7.34 -6.38
N SER A 179 -7.91 -6.29 -5.68
CA SER A 179 -8.03 -4.95 -6.26
C SER A 179 -6.68 -4.31 -6.51
N PHE A 180 -5.72 -4.50 -5.59
CA PHE A 180 -4.37 -3.95 -5.73
C PHE A 180 -3.64 -4.55 -6.94
N ASN A 181 -3.67 -5.87 -7.08
CA ASN A 181 -3.05 -6.56 -8.23
C ASN A 181 -3.69 -6.17 -9.56
N LYS A 182 -5.02 -6.05 -9.60
CA LYS A 182 -5.75 -5.59 -10.81
C LYS A 182 -5.38 -4.16 -11.17
N SER A 183 -5.24 -3.29 -10.17
CA SER A 183 -4.79 -1.91 -10.38
C SER A 183 -3.37 -1.86 -10.94
N LEU A 184 -2.43 -2.63 -10.36
CA LEU A 184 -1.07 -2.73 -10.89
C LEU A 184 -1.05 -3.29 -12.31
N ASP A 185 -1.84 -4.32 -12.63
CA ASP A 185 -1.94 -4.88 -13.97
C ASP A 185 -2.45 -3.85 -14.98
N SER A 186 -3.47 -3.07 -14.61
CA SER A 186 -4.00 -2.01 -15.46
C SER A 186 -2.95 -0.94 -15.74
N ILE A 187 -2.21 -0.52 -14.73
CA ILE A 187 -1.14 0.48 -14.88
C ILE A 187 0.00 -0.06 -15.74
N ILE A 188 0.47 -1.28 -15.47
CA ILE A 188 1.52 -1.93 -16.26
C ILE A 188 1.09 -2.03 -17.73
N ASN A 189 -0.16 -2.39 -17.99
CA ASN A 189 -0.70 -2.47 -19.35
C ASN A 189 -0.71 -1.09 -20.05
N ILE A 190 -1.12 -0.03 -19.36
CA ILE A 190 -1.08 1.34 -19.89
C ILE A 190 0.36 1.76 -20.22
N LEU A 191 1.32 1.50 -19.31
CA LEU A 191 2.73 1.82 -19.55
C LEU A 191 3.33 1.00 -20.70
N ASP A 192 2.94 -0.26 -20.85
CA ASP A 192 3.33 -1.10 -21.99
C ASP A 192 2.76 -0.53 -23.32
N ILE A 193 1.54 0.04 -23.31
CA ILE A 193 0.98 0.73 -24.49
C ILE A 193 1.77 2.03 -24.77
N TYR A 194 2.13 2.82 -23.75
CA TYR A 194 2.99 4.00 -23.92
C TYR A 194 4.32 3.63 -24.60
N LYS A 195 4.94 2.55 -24.14
CA LYS A 195 6.17 2.02 -24.76
C LYS A 195 5.95 1.61 -26.23
N GLN A 196 4.80 0.99 -26.57
CA GLN A 196 4.45 0.66 -27.95
C GLN A 196 4.30 1.92 -28.81
N VAL A 197 3.69 2.98 -28.28
CA VAL A 197 3.57 4.28 -28.97
C VAL A 197 4.95 4.85 -29.29
N LEU A 198 5.84 4.94 -28.29
CA LEU A 198 7.19 5.47 -28.49
C LEU A 198 8.03 4.61 -29.43
N ASN A 199 7.86 3.29 -29.39
CA ASN A 199 8.51 2.37 -30.33
C ASN A 199 8.00 2.54 -31.77
N LEU A 200 6.66 2.69 -31.96
CA LEU A 200 6.08 2.98 -33.26
C LEU A 200 6.67 4.26 -33.84
N LEU A 201 6.68 5.33 -33.07
CA LEU A 201 7.20 6.64 -33.50
C LEU A 201 8.69 6.60 -33.82
N SER A 202 9.52 5.97 -32.98
CA SER A 202 10.97 5.89 -33.20
C SER A 202 11.34 5.01 -34.40
N THR A 203 10.64 3.89 -34.59
CA THR A 203 10.85 3.03 -35.74
C THR A 203 10.48 3.74 -37.06
N ASN A 204 9.47 4.60 -37.01
CA ASN A 204 8.96 5.34 -38.17
C ASN A 204 9.36 6.83 -38.16
N LYS A 205 10.51 7.17 -37.56
CA LYS A 205 10.94 8.55 -37.30
C LYS A 205 11.01 9.48 -38.53
N ASN A 206 11.06 8.93 -39.72
CA ASN A 206 11.10 9.69 -40.97
C ASN A 206 9.70 9.94 -41.59
N THR A 207 8.63 9.38 -41.00
CA THR A 207 7.26 9.47 -41.52
C THR A 207 6.36 10.40 -40.70
N TRP A 208 6.93 11.10 -39.72
CA TRP A 208 6.21 12.08 -38.93
C TRP A 208 7.12 13.25 -38.51
N ASN A 209 6.52 14.38 -38.17
CA ASN A 209 7.16 15.58 -37.65
C ASN A 209 6.27 16.26 -36.61
N ILE A 210 6.81 17.25 -35.91
CA ILE A 210 6.04 18.15 -35.05
C ILE A 210 5.95 19.50 -35.77
N GLU A 211 4.73 19.94 -36.06
CA GLU A 211 4.39 21.21 -36.71
C GLU A 211 3.28 21.86 -35.89
N ASP A 212 3.44 23.14 -35.54
CA ASP A 212 2.46 23.92 -34.76
C ASP A 212 1.98 23.20 -33.49
N ASP A 213 2.92 22.64 -32.71
CA ASP A 213 2.64 21.83 -31.49
C ASP A 213 1.71 20.61 -31.70
N GLN A 214 1.71 20.09 -32.92
CA GLN A 214 0.97 18.86 -33.25
C GLN A 214 1.90 17.86 -33.95
N ILE A 215 1.60 16.56 -33.75
CA ILE A 215 2.27 15.50 -34.51
C ILE A 215 1.60 15.38 -35.90
N VAL A 216 2.38 15.51 -36.98
CA VAL A 216 1.93 15.39 -38.33
C VAL A 216 2.54 14.15 -38.98
N PHE A 217 1.72 13.28 -39.54
CA PHE A 217 2.13 12.04 -40.17
C PHE A 217 2.10 12.12 -41.68
N ASN A 218 3.18 11.67 -42.34
CA ASN A 218 3.27 11.52 -43.80
C ASN A 218 2.90 10.09 -44.26
N SER A 219 2.50 9.21 -43.34
CA SER A 219 2.10 7.83 -43.59
C SER A 219 0.78 7.53 -42.91
N GLN A 220 -0.27 7.23 -43.68
CA GLN A 220 -1.58 6.87 -43.16
C GLN A 220 -1.52 5.62 -42.29
N ASN A 221 -0.76 4.61 -42.65
CA ASN A 221 -0.63 3.38 -41.85
C ASN A 221 -0.02 3.63 -40.48
N VAL A 222 0.93 4.57 -40.37
CA VAL A 222 1.55 4.93 -39.08
C VAL A 222 0.56 5.75 -38.25
N LEU A 223 -0.18 6.68 -38.86
CA LEU A 223 -1.25 7.43 -38.18
C LEU A 223 -2.32 6.48 -37.64
N ASP A 224 -2.80 5.53 -38.44
CA ASP A 224 -3.82 4.58 -38.00
C ASP A 224 -3.33 3.72 -36.84
N SER A 225 -2.07 3.25 -36.90
CA SER A 225 -1.45 2.48 -35.82
C SER A 225 -1.30 3.31 -34.54
N TYR A 226 -0.86 4.56 -34.66
CA TYR A 226 -0.74 5.50 -33.54
C TYR A 226 -2.10 5.76 -32.90
N THR A 227 -3.12 6.07 -33.68
CA THR A 227 -4.49 6.31 -33.20
C THR A 227 -5.05 5.08 -32.50
N ASN A 228 -4.84 3.88 -33.07
CA ASN A 228 -5.28 2.63 -32.41
C ASN A 228 -4.62 2.41 -31.06
N LEU A 229 -3.34 2.75 -30.90
CA LEU A 229 -2.68 2.64 -29.58
C LEU A 229 -3.23 3.67 -28.59
N LEU A 230 -3.49 4.91 -29.00
CA LEU A 230 -4.11 5.92 -28.12
C LEU A 230 -5.51 5.52 -27.68
N ASN A 231 -6.32 4.94 -28.59
CA ASN A 231 -7.65 4.43 -28.24
C ASN A 231 -7.59 3.33 -27.19
N LYS A 232 -6.62 2.42 -27.28
CA LYS A 232 -6.41 1.38 -26.23
C LYS A 232 -6.10 1.98 -24.85
N ILE A 233 -5.38 3.10 -24.77
CA ILE A 233 -5.14 3.80 -23.50
C ILE A 233 -6.48 4.25 -22.92
N THR A 234 -7.32 4.92 -23.72
CA THR A 234 -8.62 5.42 -23.27
C THR A 234 -9.57 4.28 -22.83
N GLU A 235 -9.53 3.13 -23.51
CA GLU A 235 -10.33 1.95 -23.13
C GLU A 235 -9.89 1.32 -21.80
N ASN A 236 -8.61 1.41 -21.45
CA ASN A 236 -8.06 0.87 -20.20
C ASN A 236 -8.18 1.86 -19.01
N THR A 237 -8.57 3.10 -19.24
CA THR A 237 -8.74 4.13 -18.21
C THR A 237 -10.21 4.35 -17.80
N ASN A 238 -11.17 3.72 -18.47
CA ASN A 238 -12.60 3.73 -18.16
C ASN A 238 -13.04 2.43 -17.51
#